data_272665a38f24c8793c3a7991ec6de271
#
_entry.id   272665a38f24c8793c3a7991ec6de271
#
_cell.length_a   1.000
_cell.length_b   1.000
_cell.length_c   1.000
_cell.angle_alpha   90.00
_cell.angle_beta   90.00
_cell.angle_gamma   90.00
#
_symmetry.space_group_name_H-M   'P 1'
#
loop_
_entity.id
_entity.type
_entity.pdbx_description
1 polymer ?
#
loop_
_entity_poly.entity_id
_entity_poly.type
_entity_poly.pdbx_seq_one_letter_code
_entity_poly.pdbx_strand_id
1 'polypeptide(L)'
;VRGYKDESYNNVLATVEIKENLDYLTKGLKARALINTSRYSFYNLERKYNPFYYTLANYDFQSDVYSLIALNPNQGTEYLAYNEGAKIISNSVYFEGSLNYNRTFKEKHNVSGMLVGIIRELKFANNGNLQTSLPYRNLGLSGRFTYAHDSKYFAEFNFGLNGSERFARNERFGFFPSFGFGWYISNEEFMKKYQDVISKLKLKATYGLVGNDEIGSASDRFFYISQVNLNDGSMGSMFGQEFSNWINGVSIDRYANDQITWEKAKMMNIGLEFGLFDKIELQADYFTEYRSNILMDRAQTPSTLGLQAPIRANVGEASSKGFEFTIDYKEDFKNDFFISARANFSYATSKYEVYDELDFVSAGLPWRSRIGLNLSQPFGYIAERLFIDEADIANSPFQTFGIHA
;
A
#
# COMPACT_ATOMS: atom_id res chain seq x y z
N VAL A 1 -22.22 -18.74 34.57
CA VAL A 1 -21.73 -18.62 33.15
C VAL A 1 -22.77 -17.83 32.37
N ARG A 2 -22.34 -16.68 31.82
CA ARG A 2 -23.26 -15.81 31.03
C ARG A 2 -23.34 -16.17 29.57
N GLY A 3 -22.57 -17.15 29.14
CA GLY A 3 -22.49 -17.63 27.77
C GLY A 3 -21.09 -18.11 27.39
N TYR A 4 -20.92 -18.50 26.13
CA TYR A 4 -19.64 -18.88 25.56
C TYR A 4 -19.57 -18.50 24.10
N LYS A 5 -18.35 -18.39 23.60
CA LYS A 5 -18.02 -18.16 22.18
C LYS A 5 -17.20 -19.34 21.70
N ASP A 6 -17.62 -19.92 20.61
CA ASP A 6 -16.92 -21.01 19.92
C ASP A 6 -16.30 -20.44 18.64
N GLU A 7 -14.99 -20.58 18.51
CA GLU A 7 -14.21 -20.07 17.38
C GLU A 7 -13.45 -21.21 16.69
N SER A 8 -13.54 -21.27 15.39
CA SER A 8 -12.83 -22.25 14.60
C SER A 8 -11.98 -21.57 13.53
N TYR A 9 -10.71 -21.94 13.52
CA TYR A 9 -9.73 -21.52 12.52
C TYR A 9 -9.22 -22.73 11.77
N ASN A 10 -9.31 -22.68 10.46
CA ASN A 10 -8.75 -23.73 9.62
C ASN A 10 -7.96 -23.09 8.46
N ASN A 11 -6.70 -23.46 8.34
CA ASN A 11 -5.83 -23.05 7.26
C ASN A 11 -5.19 -24.27 6.62
N VAL A 12 -5.59 -24.57 5.39
CA VAL A 12 -5.03 -25.66 4.60
C VAL A 12 -4.14 -25.06 3.53
N LEU A 13 -2.87 -25.47 3.53
CA LEU A 13 -1.87 -25.08 2.54
C LEU A 13 -1.33 -26.34 1.87
N ALA A 14 -1.36 -26.37 0.54
CA ALA A 14 -0.73 -27.41 -0.24
C ALA A 14 0.20 -26.79 -1.28
N THR A 15 1.42 -27.27 -1.36
CA THR A 15 2.42 -26.83 -2.32
C THR A 15 3.00 -28.03 -3.04
N VAL A 16 3.05 -27.95 -4.36
CA VAL A 16 3.75 -28.90 -5.21
C VAL A 16 4.83 -28.14 -5.97
N GLU A 17 6.04 -28.61 -5.88
CA GLU A 17 7.20 -28.01 -6.56
C GLU A 17 7.91 -29.08 -7.39
N ILE A 18 8.21 -28.73 -8.64
CA ILE A 18 8.99 -29.56 -9.56
C ILE A 18 10.21 -28.73 -9.96
N LYS A 19 11.39 -29.32 -9.82
CA LYS A 19 12.66 -28.74 -10.25
C LYS A 19 13.33 -29.68 -11.22
N GLU A 20 13.81 -29.15 -12.32
CA GLU A 20 14.49 -29.90 -13.36
C GLU A 20 15.82 -29.22 -13.71
N ASN A 21 16.88 -30.02 -13.76
CA ASN A 21 18.18 -29.59 -14.26
C ASN A 21 18.24 -29.83 -15.76
N LEU A 22 18.31 -28.78 -16.52
CA LEU A 22 18.32 -28.80 -17.99
C LEU A 22 19.73 -28.71 -18.58
N ASP A 23 20.76 -29.14 -17.83
CA ASP A 23 22.15 -29.11 -18.30
C ASP A 23 22.37 -29.92 -19.61
N TYR A 24 21.49 -30.86 -19.92
CA TYR A 24 21.47 -31.60 -21.18
C TYR A 24 21.11 -30.74 -22.39
N LEU A 25 20.36 -29.62 -22.19
CA LEU A 25 20.09 -28.64 -23.24
C LEU A 25 21.20 -27.57 -23.29
N THR A 26 21.54 -27.00 -22.14
CA THR A 26 22.66 -26.08 -21.98
C THR A 26 23.11 -26.02 -20.52
N LYS A 27 24.44 -26.10 -20.31
CA LYS A 27 25.02 -26.08 -18.95
C LYS A 27 24.62 -24.83 -18.19
N GLY A 28 24.11 -25.01 -16.97
CA GLY A 28 23.70 -23.97 -16.06
C GLY A 28 22.22 -23.54 -16.20
N LEU A 29 21.43 -24.22 -17.04
CA LEU A 29 19.99 -24.00 -17.16
C LEU A 29 19.21 -24.87 -16.18
N LYS A 30 18.27 -24.27 -15.46
CA LYS A 30 17.35 -24.94 -14.54
C LYS A 30 15.94 -24.41 -14.74
N ALA A 31 14.97 -25.32 -14.69
CA ALA A 31 13.55 -24.98 -14.68
C ALA A 31 12.93 -25.31 -13.33
N ARG A 32 11.94 -24.54 -12.95
CA ARG A 32 11.13 -24.78 -11.74
C ARG A 32 9.68 -24.45 -12.06
N ALA A 33 8.78 -25.33 -11.62
CA ALA A 33 7.35 -25.08 -11.61
C ALA A 33 6.84 -25.28 -10.19
N LEU A 34 5.97 -24.38 -9.73
CA LEU A 34 5.39 -24.42 -8.41
C LEU A 34 3.89 -24.11 -8.51
N ILE A 35 3.10 -24.97 -7.86
CA ILE A 35 1.68 -24.73 -7.63
C ILE A 35 1.46 -24.69 -6.13
N ASN A 36 0.83 -23.63 -5.67
CA ASN A 36 0.43 -23.44 -4.29
C ASN A 36 -1.07 -23.19 -4.23
N THR A 37 -1.76 -23.88 -3.35
CA THR A 37 -3.15 -23.58 -3.02
C THR A 37 -3.32 -23.44 -1.54
N SER A 38 -4.06 -22.42 -1.11
CA SER A 38 -4.39 -22.23 0.29
C SER A 38 -5.89 -21.95 0.44
N ARG A 39 -6.42 -22.51 1.50
CA ARG A 39 -7.79 -22.24 1.93
C ARG A 39 -7.80 -21.85 3.39
N TYR A 40 -8.29 -20.67 3.68
CA TYR A 40 -8.53 -20.20 5.03
C TYR A 40 -10.02 -20.15 5.29
N SER A 41 -10.44 -20.69 6.43
CA SER A 41 -11.80 -20.55 6.94
C SER A 41 -11.79 -20.21 8.42
N PHE A 42 -12.60 -19.26 8.77
CA PHE A 42 -12.86 -18.82 10.12
C PHE A 42 -14.36 -18.67 10.33
N TYR A 43 -14.85 -19.12 11.46
CA TYR A 43 -16.18 -18.77 11.92
C TYR A 43 -16.19 -18.67 13.44
N ASN A 44 -17.12 -17.87 13.96
CA ASN A 44 -17.43 -17.87 15.37
C ASN A 44 -18.94 -17.95 15.61
N LEU A 45 -19.28 -18.59 16.71
CA LEU A 45 -20.64 -18.75 17.21
C LEU A 45 -20.66 -18.25 18.64
N GLU A 46 -21.60 -17.40 18.97
CA GLU A 46 -21.80 -16.92 20.32
C GLU A 46 -23.15 -17.44 20.86
N ARG A 47 -23.12 -18.00 22.06
CA ARG A 47 -24.30 -18.38 22.80
C ARG A 47 -24.28 -17.68 24.14
N LYS A 48 -25.20 -16.75 24.32
CA LYS A 48 -25.27 -15.94 25.52
C LYS A 48 -26.71 -15.68 25.97
N TYR A 49 -26.87 -15.45 27.26
CA TYR A 49 -28.11 -14.88 27.75
C TYR A 49 -28.19 -13.41 27.38
N ASN A 50 -29.32 -12.96 26.88
CA ASN A 50 -29.64 -11.55 26.81
C ASN A 50 -30.23 -11.15 28.16
N PRO A 51 -29.59 -10.26 28.92
CA PRO A 51 -30.06 -9.93 30.25
C PRO A 51 -31.39 -9.17 30.20
N PHE A 52 -32.23 -9.41 31.17
CA PHE A 52 -33.38 -8.55 31.47
C PHE A 52 -32.91 -7.34 32.22
N TYR A 53 -33.31 -6.16 31.81
CA TYR A 53 -33.04 -4.91 32.51
C TYR A 53 -34.32 -4.38 33.16
N TYR A 54 -34.16 -3.86 34.35
CA TYR A 54 -35.26 -3.33 35.13
C TYR A 54 -34.90 -1.93 35.61
N THR A 55 -35.92 -1.06 35.75
CA THR A 55 -35.83 0.20 36.45
C THR A 55 -36.73 0.19 37.65
N LEU A 56 -36.39 0.99 38.67
CA LEU A 56 -37.21 1.15 39.85
C LEU A 56 -38.47 1.96 39.49
N ALA A 57 -39.63 1.39 39.70
CA ALA A 57 -40.90 2.06 39.46
C ALA A 57 -41.38 2.80 40.72
N ASN A 58 -41.30 2.16 41.89
CA ASN A 58 -41.68 2.74 43.17
C ASN A 58 -40.85 2.10 44.28
N TYR A 59 -40.60 2.87 45.33
CA TYR A 59 -40.00 2.43 46.58
C TYR A 59 -40.77 3.00 47.78
N ASP A 60 -41.31 2.12 48.61
CA ASP A 60 -41.99 2.49 49.83
C ASP A 60 -41.00 2.40 51.01
N PHE A 61 -40.64 3.53 51.60
CA PHE A 61 -39.70 3.65 52.71
C PHE A 61 -40.19 3.07 53.99
N GLN A 62 -41.53 2.94 54.16
CA GLN A 62 -42.09 2.43 55.45
C GLN A 62 -42.09 0.91 55.53
N SER A 63 -42.35 0.26 54.39
CA SER A 63 -42.41 -1.19 54.25
C SER A 63 -41.16 -1.84 53.64
N ASP A 64 -40.21 -1.03 53.25
CA ASP A 64 -38.97 -1.46 52.50
C ASP A 64 -39.31 -2.31 51.25
N VAL A 65 -40.41 -1.96 50.55
CA VAL A 65 -40.87 -2.66 49.36
C VAL A 65 -40.61 -1.83 48.12
N TYR A 66 -40.02 -2.44 47.11
CA TYR A 66 -39.81 -1.83 45.81
C TYR A 66 -40.53 -2.59 44.69
N SER A 67 -40.92 -1.89 43.63
CA SER A 67 -41.45 -2.47 42.40
C SER A 67 -40.56 -2.12 41.22
N LEU A 68 -40.38 -3.08 40.34
CA LEU A 68 -39.52 -2.95 39.16
C LEU A 68 -40.37 -2.98 37.88
N ILE A 69 -40.01 -2.15 36.91
CA ILE A 69 -40.54 -2.20 35.56
C ILE A 69 -39.45 -2.76 34.64
N ALA A 70 -39.80 -3.78 33.86
CA ALA A 70 -38.90 -4.33 32.88
C ALA A 70 -38.72 -3.34 31.72
N LEU A 71 -37.45 -3.02 31.37
CA LEU A 71 -37.10 -2.12 30.27
C LEU A 71 -37.07 -2.83 28.92
N ASN A 72 -36.79 -4.15 28.92
CA ASN A 72 -36.66 -4.95 27.71
C ASN A 72 -37.34 -6.32 27.85
N PRO A 73 -38.66 -6.39 28.20
CA PRO A 73 -39.33 -7.65 28.52
C PRO A 73 -39.35 -8.65 27.37
N ASN A 74 -39.29 -8.18 26.13
CA ASN A 74 -39.32 -9.01 24.92
C ASN A 74 -37.93 -9.29 24.30
N GLN A 75 -36.85 -8.78 24.90
CA GLN A 75 -35.49 -8.94 24.38
C GLN A 75 -34.58 -9.78 25.30
N GLY A 76 -34.92 -9.87 26.61
CA GLY A 76 -34.25 -10.76 27.55
C GLY A 76 -34.53 -12.23 27.22
N THR A 77 -33.60 -13.13 27.52
CA THR A 77 -33.77 -14.57 27.31
C THR A 77 -33.40 -15.36 28.58
N GLU A 78 -34.21 -16.37 28.90
CA GLU A 78 -33.88 -17.35 29.98
C GLU A 78 -33.06 -18.53 29.44
N TYR A 79 -32.73 -18.52 28.16
CA TYR A 79 -31.93 -19.53 27.48
C TYR A 79 -30.74 -18.87 26.75
N LEU A 80 -29.74 -19.66 26.42
CA LEU A 80 -28.61 -19.21 25.63
C LEU A 80 -29.06 -18.93 24.20
N ALA A 81 -29.26 -17.65 23.89
CA ALA A 81 -29.55 -17.20 22.52
C ALA A 81 -28.38 -17.44 21.59
N TYR A 82 -28.67 -17.81 20.38
CA TYR A 82 -27.68 -18.01 19.32
C TYR A 82 -27.43 -16.69 18.57
N ASN A 83 -26.17 -16.28 18.52
CA ASN A 83 -25.73 -15.20 17.66
C ASN A 83 -24.69 -15.73 16.68
N GLU A 84 -24.96 -15.54 15.39
CA GLU A 84 -24.01 -15.84 14.35
C GLU A 84 -22.97 -14.73 14.28
N GLY A 85 -21.68 -15.10 14.43
CA GLY A 85 -20.59 -14.16 14.34
C GLY A 85 -19.98 -14.07 12.95
N ALA A 86 -18.77 -13.58 12.88
CA ALA A 86 -18.05 -13.43 11.61
C ALA A 86 -17.77 -14.78 10.96
N LYS A 87 -17.93 -14.82 9.63
CA LYS A 87 -17.53 -15.94 8.77
C LYS A 87 -16.58 -15.39 7.72
N ILE A 88 -15.39 -15.97 7.61
CA ILE A 88 -14.39 -15.58 6.63
C ILE A 88 -13.94 -16.83 5.91
N ILE A 89 -14.11 -16.85 4.59
CA ILE A 89 -13.65 -17.94 3.76
C ILE A 89 -12.88 -17.33 2.59
N SER A 90 -11.60 -17.70 2.47
CA SER A 90 -10.78 -17.30 1.32
C SER A 90 -10.06 -18.50 0.72
N ASN A 91 -9.91 -18.48 -0.59
CA ASN A 91 -9.15 -19.45 -1.36
C ASN A 91 -8.11 -18.70 -2.19
N SER A 92 -6.88 -19.19 -2.21
CA SER A 92 -5.83 -18.69 -3.08
C SER A 92 -5.27 -19.83 -3.92
N VAL A 93 -5.06 -19.57 -5.20
CA VAL A 93 -4.31 -20.43 -6.12
C VAL A 93 -3.18 -19.60 -6.70
N TYR A 94 -1.97 -20.13 -6.64
CA TYR A 94 -0.77 -19.52 -7.16
C TYR A 94 -0.02 -20.52 -8.02
N PHE A 95 0.31 -20.12 -9.21
CA PHE A 95 1.18 -20.84 -10.12
C PHE A 95 2.39 -19.96 -10.45
N GLU A 96 3.59 -20.57 -10.43
CA GLU A 96 4.85 -19.97 -10.83
C GLU A 96 5.62 -20.93 -11.72
N GLY A 97 6.07 -20.41 -12.85
CA GLY A 97 7.06 -21.09 -13.68
C GLY A 97 8.31 -20.23 -13.79
N SER A 98 9.50 -20.80 -13.58
CA SER A 98 10.74 -20.06 -13.73
C SER A 98 11.81 -20.83 -14.50
N LEU A 99 12.59 -20.07 -15.27
CA LEU A 99 13.81 -20.53 -15.94
C LEU A 99 14.99 -19.74 -15.37
N ASN A 100 16.01 -20.44 -14.90
CA ASN A 100 17.22 -19.83 -14.36
C ASN A 100 18.43 -20.36 -15.12
N TYR A 101 19.26 -19.43 -15.58
CA TYR A 101 20.50 -19.72 -16.27
C TYR A 101 21.65 -19.04 -15.54
N ASN A 102 22.74 -19.76 -15.29
CA ASN A 102 23.96 -19.19 -14.72
C ASN A 102 25.17 -19.96 -15.27
N ARG A 103 26.09 -19.21 -15.89
CA ARG A 103 27.30 -19.80 -16.45
C ARG A 103 28.44 -18.78 -16.49
N THR A 104 29.65 -19.25 -16.13
CA THR A 104 30.89 -18.51 -16.31
C THR A 104 31.62 -19.00 -17.55
N PHE A 105 31.98 -18.08 -18.44
CA PHE A 105 32.74 -18.35 -19.66
C PHE A 105 34.15 -17.79 -19.50
N LYS A 106 35.15 -18.58 -19.92
CA LYS A 106 36.57 -18.19 -19.90
C LYS A 106 37.01 -17.64 -18.52
N GLU A 107 36.41 -18.11 -17.43
CA GLU A 107 36.69 -17.72 -16.03
C GLU A 107 36.45 -16.24 -15.70
N LYS A 108 36.15 -15.39 -16.69
CA LYS A 108 36.03 -13.93 -16.56
C LYS A 108 34.62 -13.40 -16.87
N HIS A 109 33.83 -14.10 -17.65
CA HIS A 109 32.52 -13.63 -18.09
C HIS A 109 31.43 -14.41 -17.36
N ASN A 110 30.84 -13.83 -16.33
CA ASN A 110 29.69 -14.43 -15.68
C ASN A 110 28.40 -13.90 -16.30
N VAL A 111 27.56 -14.79 -16.79
CA VAL A 111 26.26 -14.47 -17.39
C VAL A 111 25.19 -15.18 -16.57
N SER A 112 24.22 -14.45 -16.05
CA SER A 112 23.03 -15.07 -15.49
C SER A 112 21.75 -14.48 -16.06
N GLY A 113 20.71 -15.30 -16.10
CA GLY A 113 19.38 -14.92 -16.53
C GLY A 113 18.32 -15.63 -15.72
N MET A 114 17.23 -14.95 -15.46
CA MET A 114 16.05 -15.51 -14.83
C MET A 114 14.81 -14.97 -15.54
N LEU A 115 13.87 -15.88 -15.86
CA LEU A 115 12.53 -15.56 -16.32
C LEU A 115 11.55 -16.18 -15.36
N VAL A 116 10.54 -15.43 -14.92
CA VAL A 116 9.51 -15.91 -14.00
C VAL A 116 8.14 -15.49 -14.53
N GLY A 117 7.27 -16.48 -14.75
CA GLY A 117 5.86 -16.26 -15.04
C GLY A 117 5.02 -16.62 -13.82
N ILE A 118 4.08 -15.76 -13.43
CA ILE A 118 3.17 -15.98 -12.31
C ILE A 118 1.72 -15.83 -12.72
N ILE A 119 0.86 -16.67 -12.15
CA ILE A 119 -0.61 -16.53 -12.19
C ILE A 119 -1.10 -16.68 -10.77
N ARG A 120 -1.86 -15.73 -10.29
CA ARG A 120 -2.46 -15.76 -8.97
C ARG A 120 -3.94 -15.45 -9.04
N GLU A 121 -4.72 -16.22 -8.30
CA GLU A 121 -6.13 -15.95 -8.05
C GLU A 121 -6.41 -16.02 -6.55
N LEU A 122 -7.08 -15.00 -6.00
CA LEU A 122 -7.55 -14.95 -4.62
C LEU A 122 -9.05 -14.68 -4.63
N LYS A 123 -9.82 -15.48 -3.92
CA LYS A 123 -11.28 -15.36 -3.79
C LYS A 123 -11.69 -15.28 -2.33
N PHE A 124 -12.65 -14.41 -2.06
CA PHE A 124 -13.36 -14.35 -0.79
C PHE A 124 -14.82 -14.78 -1.01
N ALA A 125 -15.30 -15.76 -0.22
CA ALA A 125 -16.59 -16.39 -0.48
C ALA A 125 -17.79 -15.64 0.11
N ASN A 126 -17.57 -14.76 1.11
CA ASN A 126 -18.65 -14.11 1.85
C ASN A 126 -18.42 -12.61 2.01
N ASN A 127 -18.11 -11.95 0.90
CA ASN A 127 -18.03 -10.50 0.82
C ASN A 127 -19.42 -9.88 0.61
N GLY A 128 -19.62 -8.70 1.19
CA GLY A 128 -20.93 -8.04 1.26
C GLY A 128 -21.44 -7.42 -0.05
N ASN A 129 -20.62 -7.38 -1.13
CA ASN A 129 -21.01 -6.80 -2.41
C ASN A 129 -20.42 -7.55 -3.61
N LEU A 130 -20.98 -7.29 -4.79
CA LEU A 130 -20.57 -7.95 -6.03
C LEU A 130 -19.08 -7.75 -6.35
N GLN A 131 -18.57 -6.54 -6.24
CA GLN A 131 -17.18 -6.23 -6.63
C GLN A 131 -16.16 -6.97 -5.77
N THR A 132 -16.36 -7.01 -4.46
CA THR A 132 -15.45 -7.69 -3.51
C THR A 132 -15.61 -9.21 -3.56
N SER A 133 -16.74 -9.73 -4.07
CA SER A 133 -16.95 -11.17 -4.28
C SER A 133 -16.22 -11.74 -5.50
N LEU A 134 -15.88 -10.89 -6.47
CA LEU A 134 -15.15 -11.30 -7.67
C LEU A 134 -13.68 -11.64 -7.33
N PRO A 135 -13.08 -12.63 -8.00
CA PRO A 135 -11.70 -13.01 -7.73
C PRO A 135 -10.71 -11.87 -8.01
N TYR A 136 -9.65 -11.81 -7.22
CA TYR A 136 -8.49 -10.97 -7.47
C TYR A 136 -7.49 -11.77 -8.30
N ARG A 137 -7.19 -11.32 -9.50
CA ARG A 137 -6.30 -12.00 -10.43
C ARG A 137 -5.12 -11.14 -10.80
N ASN A 138 -3.94 -11.77 -10.77
CA ASN A 138 -2.71 -11.16 -11.22
C ASN A 138 -2.03 -12.11 -12.21
N LEU A 139 -1.53 -11.54 -13.28
CA LEU A 139 -0.69 -12.20 -14.27
C LEU A 139 0.59 -11.39 -14.39
N GLY A 140 1.74 -12.05 -14.29
CA GLY A 140 3.02 -11.37 -14.40
C GLY A 140 4.03 -12.22 -15.16
N LEU A 141 4.86 -11.54 -15.95
CA LEU A 141 6.09 -12.07 -16.52
C LEU A 141 7.22 -11.13 -16.13
N SER A 142 8.23 -11.63 -15.46
CA SER A 142 9.41 -10.85 -15.10
C SER A 142 10.69 -11.52 -15.56
N GLY A 143 11.69 -10.72 -15.83
CA GLY A 143 13.00 -11.20 -16.22
C GLY A 143 14.11 -10.38 -15.58
N ARG A 144 15.22 -11.04 -15.32
CA ARG A 144 16.48 -10.47 -14.85
C ARG A 144 17.62 -11.05 -15.67
N PHE A 145 18.47 -10.20 -16.19
CA PHE A 145 19.68 -10.58 -16.91
C PHE A 145 20.85 -9.84 -16.31
N THR A 146 21.89 -10.57 -15.94
CA THR A 146 23.09 -9.96 -15.38
C THR A 146 24.33 -10.42 -16.13
N TYR A 147 25.28 -9.51 -16.25
CA TYR A 147 26.60 -9.77 -16.80
C TYR A 147 27.66 -9.18 -15.88
N ALA A 148 28.66 -9.98 -15.55
CA ALA A 148 29.82 -9.52 -14.83
C ALA A 148 31.11 -9.90 -15.60
N HIS A 149 32.01 -8.94 -15.73
CA HIS A 149 33.32 -9.14 -16.34
C HIS A 149 34.43 -8.98 -15.31
N ASP A 150 35.19 -10.05 -15.11
CA ASP A 150 36.39 -10.11 -14.25
C ASP A 150 36.16 -9.57 -12.82
N SER A 151 34.93 -9.68 -12.31
CA SER A 151 34.48 -9.10 -11.04
C SER A 151 34.75 -7.59 -10.91
N LYS A 152 34.89 -6.88 -12.02
CA LYS A 152 35.14 -5.43 -12.11
C LYS A 152 33.93 -4.66 -12.62
N TYR A 153 33.34 -5.11 -13.73
CA TYR A 153 32.24 -4.45 -14.41
C TYR A 153 30.99 -5.28 -14.30
N PHE A 154 29.89 -4.66 -13.96
CA PHE A 154 28.61 -5.30 -13.77
C PHE A 154 27.55 -4.55 -14.57
N ALA A 155 26.73 -5.28 -15.30
CA ALA A 155 25.55 -4.76 -15.96
C ALA A 155 24.34 -5.65 -15.62
N GLU A 156 23.22 -5.02 -15.40
CA GLU A 156 21.96 -5.68 -15.07
C GLU A 156 20.81 -5.05 -15.85
N PHE A 157 19.94 -5.90 -16.39
CA PHE A 157 18.68 -5.52 -17.00
C PHE A 157 17.56 -6.32 -16.35
N ASN A 158 16.53 -5.61 -15.84
CA ASN A 158 15.33 -6.24 -15.33
C ASN A 158 14.12 -5.71 -16.07
N PHE A 159 13.08 -6.51 -16.14
CA PHE A 159 11.77 -6.05 -16.58
C PHE A 159 10.65 -6.78 -15.84
N GLY A 160 9.53 -6.10 -15.69
CA GLY A 160 8.25 -6.65 -15.27
C GLY A 160 7.19 -6.31 -16.30
N LEU A 161 6.44 -7.30 -16.76
CA LEU A 161 5.20 -7.16 -17.52
C LEU A 161 4.06 -7.67 -16.64
N ASN A 162 3.28 -6.77 -16.06
CA ASN A 162 2.24 -7.12 -15.10
C ASN A 162 0.87 -6.73 -15.60
N GLY A 163 -0.13 -7.59 -15.37
CA GLY A 163 -1.52 -7.36 -15.70
C GLY A 163 -2.37 -7.17 -14.45
N SER A 164 -3.20 -6.13 -14.42
CA SER A 164 -4.14 -5.82 -13.36
C SER A 164 -5.56 -5.70 -13.87
N GLU A 165 -6.50 -6.39 -13.22
CA GLU A 165 -7.93 -6.30 -13.55
C GLU A 165 -8.60 -4.99 -13.08
N ARG A 166 -7.89 -4.15 -12.34
CA ARG A 166 -8.38 -2.83 -11.93
C ARG A 166 -8.64 -1.93 -13.13
N PHE A 167 -7.89 -2.14 -14.22
CA PHE A 167 -7.88 -1.31 -15.42
C PHE A 167 -8.66 -1.95 -16.57
N ALA A 168 -9.13 -1.11 -17.48
CA ALA A 168 -9.73 -1.53 -18.74
C ALA A 168 -8.75 -2.39 -19.56
N ARG A 169 -9.29 -3.14 -20.53
CA ARG A 169 -8.51 -4.11 -21.32
C ARG A 169 -7.26 -3.49 -21.96
N ASN A 170 -7.35 -2.25 -22.45
CA ASN A 170 -6.27 -1.56 -23.15
C ASN A 170 -5.19 -1.02 -22.19
N GLU A 171 -5.54 -0.78 -20.91
CA GLU A 171 -4.67 -0.25 -19.87
C GLU A 171 -4.19 -1.32 -18.88
N ARG A 172 -4.63 -2.56 -19.09
CA ARG A 172 -4.44 -3.66 -18.13
C ARG A 172 -2.98 -4.03 -17.90
N PHE A 173 -2.16 -4.01 -18.96
CA PHE A 173 -0.76 -4.46 -18.90
C PHE A 173 0.20 -3.29 -18.83
N GLY A 174 1.10 -3.33 -17.84
CA GLY A 174 2.19 -2.38 -17.69
C GLY A 174 3.55 -3.05 -17.88
N PHE A 175 4.46 -2.39 -18.64
CA PHE A 175 5.83 -2.81 -18.82
C PHE A 175 6.79 -1.87 -18.09
N PHE A 176 7.61 -2.46 -17.20
CA PHE A 176 8.46 -1.74 -16.26
C PHE A 176 9.91 -2.23 -16.36
N PRO A 177 10.72 -1.64 -17.25
CA PRO A 177 12.13 -1.99 -17.39
C PRO A 177 13.00 -1.24 -16.37
N SER A 178 14.13 -1.85 -16.01
CA SER A 178 15.19 -1.20 -15.25
C SER A 178 16.58 -1.69 -15.65
N PHE A 179 17.55 -0.80 -15.50
CA PHE A 179 18.96 -1.03 -15.83
C PHE A 179 19.83 -0.70 -14.63
N GLY A 180 20.88 -1.48 -14.43
CA GLY A 180 21.88 -1.25 -13.41
C GLY A 180 23.29 -1.43 -13.96
N PHE A 181 24.21 -0.59 -13.49
CA PHE A 181 25.62 -0.68 -13.79
C PHE A 181 26.43 -0.57 -12.51
N GLY A 182 27.50 -1.34 -12.43
CA GLY A 182 28.44 -1.31 -11.32
C GLY A 182 29.87 -1.39 -11.82
N TRP A 183 30.76 -0.63 -11.17
CA TRP A 183 32.19 -0.68 -11.40
C TRP A 183 32.91 -0.84 -10.09
N TYR A 184 33.58 -1.97 -9.93
CA TYR A 184 34.40 -2.29 -8.76
C TYR A 184 35.82 -1.81 -9.00
N ILE A 185 36.08 -0.52 -8.73
CA ILE A 185 37.32 0.19 -9.04
C ILE A 185 38.50 -0.42 -8.30
N SER A 186 38.32 -0.82 -7.03
CA SER A 186 39.41 -1.42 -6.25
C SER A 186 39.93 -2.76 -6.82
N ASN A 187 39.18 -3.40 -7.76
CA ASN A 187 39.63 -4.60 -8.44
C ASN A 187 40.50 -4.30 -9.67
N GLU A 188 40.68 -3.02 -10.04
CA GLU A 188 41.53 -2.63 -11.17
C GLU A 188 43.02 -2.73 -10.86
N GLU A 189 43.82 -3.05 -11.89
CA GLU A 189 45.25 -3.22 -11.73
C GLU A 189 45.96 -1.99 -11.13
N PHE A 190 45.50 -0.78 -11.53
CA PHE A 190 46.10 0.48 -11.02
C PHE A 190 45.80 0.73 -9.55
N MET A 191 44.75 0.05 -8.97
CA MET A 191 44.36 0.16 -7.57
C MET A 191 45.11 -0.80 -6.64
N LYS A 192 45.77 -1.82 -7.17
CA LYS A 192 46.46 -2.85 -6.38
C LYS A 192 47.44 -2.29 -5.36
N LYS A 193 48.17 -1.23 -5.72
CA LYS A 193 49.14 -0.57 -4.83
C LYS A 193 48.48 0.18 -3.65
N TYR A 194 47.18 0.40 -3.67
CA TYR A 194 46.44 1.13 -2.65
C TYR A 194 45.52 0.21 -1.82
N GLN A 195 45.52 -1.10 -2.07
CA GLN A 195 44.59 -2.04 -1.44
C GLN A 195 44.74 -2.15 0.08
N ASP A 196 45.97 -1.89 0.59
CA ASP A 196 46.22 -1.86 2.04
C ASP A 196 45.50 -0.71 2.76
N VAL A 197 45.16 0.35 2.01
CA VAL A 197 44.46 1.52 2.54
C VAL A 197 43.00 1.53 2.07
N ILE A 198 42.79 1.38 0.75
CA ILE A 198 41.44 1.36 0.12
C ILE A 198 41.05 -0.07 -0.15
N SER A 199 40.38 -0.69 0.82
CA SER A 199 39.94 -2.08 0.73
C SER A 199 38.77 -2.29 -0.22
N LYS A 200 37.95 -1.24 -0.43
CA LYS A 200 36.77 -1.29 -1.31
C LYS A 200 36.54 0.06 -1.97
N LEU A 201 36.36 0.06 -3.25
CA LEU A 201 35.86 1.24 -3.99
C LEU A 201 34.98 0.75 -5.14
N LYS A 202 33.67 0.99 -5.00
CA LYS A 202 32.67 0.57 -5.99
C LYS A 202 31.70 1.69 -6.26
N LEU A 203 31.47 1.98 -7.53
CA LEU A 203 30.41 2.86 -8.00
C LEU A 203 29.25 2.02 -8.54
N LYS A 204 28.03 2.44 -8.27
CA LYS A 204 26.82 1.82 -8.80
C LYS A 204 25.85 2.89 -9.29
N ALA A 205 25.11 2.58 -10.34
CA ALA A 205 24.04 3.43 -10.84
C ALA A 205 22.90 2.56 -11.32
N THR A 206 21.68 2.93 -10.99
CA THR A 206 20.47 2.27 -11.47
C THR A 206 19.46 3.29 -11.97
N TYR A 207 18.73 2.90 -13.00
CA TYR A 207 17.59 3.66 -13.52
C TYR A 207 16.51 2.71 -13.94
N GLY A 208 15.25 2.99 -13.56
CA GLY A 208 14.15 2.10 -13.89
C GLY A 208 12.78 2.75 -13.76
N LEU A 209 11.80 2.02 -14.30
CA LEU A 209 10.39 2.30 -14.15
C LEU A 209 9.79 1.28 -13.16
N VAL A 210 8.92 1.76 -12.28
CA VAL A 210 8.10 0.94 -11.38
C VAL A 210 6.65 1.31 -11.60
N GLY A 211 5.78 0.30 -11.70
CA GLY A 211 4.33 0.48 -11.82
C GLY A 211 3.64 0.15 -10.50
N ASN A 212 2.61 0.92 -10.18
CA ASN A 212 1.71 0.67 -9.08
C ASN A 212 0.27 0.59 -9.59
N ASP A 213 -0.42 -0.52 -9.32
CA ASP A 213 -1.84 -0.71 -9.64
C ASP A 213 -2.74 -0.55 -8.40
N GLU A 214 -2.17 -0.45 -7.21
CA GLU A 214 -2.91 -0.22 -5.97
C GLU A 214 -3.19 1.27 -5.80
N ILE A 215 -3.92 1.83 -6.77
CA ILE A 215 -4.37 3.22 -6.81
C ILE A 215 -5.79 3.35 -6.27
N GLY A 216 -6.10 4.48 -5.64
CA GLY A 216 -7.37 4.67 -4.94
C GLY A 216 -7.45 3.89 -3.62
N SER A 217 -8.66 3.56 -3.18
CA SER A 217 -8.89 2.74 -2.00
C SER A 217 -8.73 1.24 -2.30
N ALA A 218 -8.52 0.41 -1.27
CA ALA A 218 -8.41 -1.04 -1.43
C ALA A 218 -9.68 -1.68 -2.03
N SER A 219 -10.84 -1.06 -1.85
CA SER A 219 -12.13 -1.48 -2.43
C SER A 219 -12.33 -1.00 -3.88
N ASP A 220 -11.53 -0.04 -4.35
CA ASP A 220 -11.62 0.47 -5.72
C ASP A 220 -11.07 -0.56 -6.70
N ARG A 221 -11.97 -1.19 -7.44
CA ARG A 221 -11.68 -2.19 -8.47
C ARG A 221 -12.51 -1.88 -9.70
N PHE A 222 -12.04 -2.31 -10.87
CA PHE A 222 -12.78 -2.18 -12.13
C PHE A 222 -13.18 -0.73 -12.41
N PHE A 223 -12.20 0.19 -12.44
CA PHE A 223 -12.44 1.63 -12.67
C PHE A 223 -13.23 1.94 -13.94
N TYR A 224 -13.22 1.01 -14.91
CA TYR A 224 -13.95 1.10 -16.17
C TYR A 224 -15.44 0.72 -16.04
N ILE A 225 -15.94 0.43 -14.84
CA ILE A 225 -17.33 0.13 -14.53
C ILE A 225 -17.84 1.16 -13.52
N SER A 226 -19.02 1.75 -13.79
CA SER A 226 -19.70 2.60 -12.82
C SER A 226 -20.17 1.78 -11.62
N GLN A 227 -20.19 2.41 -10.45
CA GLN A 227 -20.74 1.84 -9.24
C GLN A 227 -22.00 2.61 -8.85
N VAL A 228 -23.12 1.91 -8.79
CA VAL A 228 -24.44 2.48 -8.46
C VAL A 228 -24.99 1.71 -7.26
N ASN A 229 -25.37 2.44 -6.22
CA ASN A 229 -26.11 1.91 -5.09
C ASN A 229 -27.60 2.08 -5.35
N LEU A 230 -28.30 0.96 -5.58
CA LEU A 230 -29.73 0.95 -5.89
C LEU A 230 -30.63 0.99 -4.64
N ASN A 231 -30.04 1.00 -3.43
CA ASN A 231 -30.78 0.95 -2.17
C ASN A 231 -30.11 1.85 -1.13
N ASP A 232 -29.92 3.13 -1.48
CA ASP A 232 -29.27 4.10 -0.62
C ASP A 232 -30.26 4.77 0.33
N GLY A 233 -30.14 4.46 1.61
CA GLY A 233 -31.00 5.04 2.65
C GLY A 233 -30.80 6.56 2.85
N SER A 234 -29.64 7.12 2.47
CA SER A 234 -29.40 8.56 2.55
C SER A 234 -30.10 9.36 1.45
N MET A 235 -30.43 8.70 0.35
CA MET A 235 -31.14 9.28 -0.82
C MET A 235 -32.61 8.88 -0.86
N GLY A 236 -33.12 8.32 0.24
CA GLY A 236 -34.52 7.93 0.34
C GLY A 236 -35.47 9.08 0.58
N SER A 237 -36.75 8.80 0.49
CA SER A 237 -37.83 9.75 0.79
C SER A 237 -39.02 9.06 1.45
N MET A 238 -39.81 9.84 2.17
CA MET A 238 -41.07 9.38 2.76
C MET A 238 -42.19 9.43 1.76
N PHE A 239 -42.96 8.35 1.69
CA PHE A 239 -44.11 8.18 0.80
C PHE A 239 -45.37 7.78 1.57
N GLY A 240 -46.53 7.79 0.89
CA GLY A 240 -47.82 7.48 1.45
C GLY A 240 -48.58 8.72 1.95
N GLN A 241 -49.85 8.59 2.23
CA GLN A 241 -50.73 9.72 2.70
C GLN A 241 -50.25 10.29 4.03
N GLU A 242 -49.65 9.47 4.89
CA GLU A 242 -49.16 9.87 6.22
C GLU A 242 -47.63 10.06 6.25
N PHE A 243 -46.95 10.06 5.11
CA PHE A 243 -45.49 10.11 5.01
C PHE A 243 -44.77 9.14 5.94
N SER A 244 -45.34 7.94 6.13
CA SER A 244 -44.81 6.91 7.05
C SER A 244 -44.01 5.80 6.35
N ASN A 245 -44.01 5.77 5.02
CA ASN A 245 -43.34 4.75 4.24
C ASN A 245 -42.01 5.29 3.69
N TRP A 246 -40.89 4.96 4.33
CA TRP A 246 -39.58 5.30 3.83
C TRP A 246 -39.16 4.37 2.69
N ILE A 247 -38.81 4.93 1.54
CA ILE A 247 -38.24 4.20 0.39
C ILE A 247 -36.85 4.72 0.13
N ASN A 248 -35.88 3.82 0.11
CA ASN A 248 -34.49 4.14 -0.21
C ASN A 248 -34.36 4.59 -1.68
N GLY A 249 -33.46 5.49 -1.93
CA GLY A 249 -33.17 6.03 -3.26
C GLY A 249 -32.01 5.32 -3.96
N VAL A 250 -31.50 5.98 -4.99
CA VAL A 250 -30.37 5.52 -5.80
C VAL A 250 -29.27 6.57 -5.76
N SER A 251 -28.02 6.14 -5.58
CA SER A 251 -26.84 7.00 -5.69
C SER A 251 -25.80 6.42 -6.62
N ILE A 252 -24.94 7.30 -7.15
CA ILE A 252 -23.79 6.91 -7.96
C ILE A 252 -22.54 7.12 -7.10
N ASP A 253 -21.88 6.03 -6.74
CA ASP A 253 -20.65 6.05 -5.94
C ASP A 253 -19.40 6.31 -6.80
N ARG A 254 -19.46 5.93 -8.08
CA ARG A 254 -18.37 6.12 -9.04
C ARG A 254 -18.87 6.09 -10.48
N TYR A 255 -18.38 7.01 -11.30
CA TYR A 255 -18.52 6.97 -12.76
C TYR A 255 -17.45 6.10 -13.39
N ALA A 256 -17.81 5.36 -14.45
CA ALA A 256 -16.88 4.58 -15.25
C ALA A 256 -15.82 5.46 -15.90
N ASN A 257 -14.55 5.02 -15.86
CA ASN A 257 -13.47 5.64 -16.61
C ASN A 257 -12.50 4.55 -17.10
N ASP A 258 -12.50 4.30 -18.39
CA ASP A 258 -11.67 3.29 -19.06
C ASP A 258 -10.22 3.75 -19.36
N GLN A 259 -9.93 5.03 -19.11
CA GLN A 259 -8.60 5.64 -19.30
C GLN A 259 -7.74 5.60 -18.04
N ILE A 260 -8.29 5.12 -16.91
CA ILE A 260 -7.50 4.97 -15.69
C ILE A 260 -6.48 3.85 -15.89
N THR A 261 -5.23 4.16 -15.58
CA THR A 261 -4.06 3.32 -15.84
C THR A 261 -3.09 3.29 -14.66
N TRP A 262 -1.99 2.60 -14.83
CA TRP A 262 -0.92 2.45 -13.86
C TRP A 262 -0.32 3.79 -13.43
N GLU A 263 -0.17 4.00 -12.14
CA GLU A 263 0.76 4.98 -11.61
C GLU A 263 2.19 4.53 -11.89
N LYS A 264 3.06 5.43 -12.32
CA LYS A 264 4.42 5.12 -12.76
C LYS A 264 5.44 5.96 -12.00
N ALA A 265 6.44 5.30 -11.44
CA ALA A 265 7.59 5.96 -10.82
C ALA A 265 8.85 5.73 -11.68
N LYS A 266 9.50 6.83 -12.08
CA LYS A 266 10.84 6.82 -12.66
C LYS A 266 11.82 7.00 -11.52
N MET A 267 12.68 6.02 -11.31
CA MET A 267 13.62 6.00 -10.19
C MET A 267 15.05 5.98 -10.70
N MET A 268 15.91 6.77 -10.09
CA MET A 268 17.36 6.77 -10.32
C MET A 268 18.06 6.69 -8.97
N ASN A 269 19.09 5.88 -8.89
CA ASN A 269 19.98 5.80 -7.75
C ASN A 269 21.43 5.80 -8.25
N ILE A 270 22.29 6.58 -7.58
CA ILE A 270 23.75 6.58 -7.76
C ILE A 270 24.36 6.34 -6.40
N GLY A 271 25.18 5.29 -6.30
CA GLY A 271 25.76 4.87 -5.03
C GLY A 271 27.26 4.67 -5.10
N LEU A 272 27.91 4.94 -3.97
CA LEU A 272 29.31 4.73 -3.68
C LEU A 272 29.46 3.77 -2.50
N GLU A 273 30.27 2.73 -2.67
CA GLU A 273 30.73 1.90 -1.56
C GLU A 273 32.25 2.12 -1.41
N PHE A 274 32.66 2.53 -0.23
CA PHE A 274 34.05 2.89 0.05
C PHE A 274 34.51 2.24 1.35
N GLY A 275 35.57 1.43 1.26
CA GLY A 275 36.18 0.71 2.39
C GLY A 275 37.60 1.21 2.66
N LEU A 276 37.97 1.39 3.93
CA LEU A 276 39.26 1.77 4.39
C LEU A 276 39.80 0.79 5.41
N PHE A 277 41.05 0.33 5.19
CA PHE A 277 41.83 -0.51 6.10
C PHE A 277 41.11 -1.84 6.50
N ASP A 278 40.12 -2.29 5.73
CA ASP A 278 39.20 -3.39 6.10
C ASP A 278 38.44 -3.17 7.43
N LYS A 279 38.42 -1.94 7.96
CA LYS A 279 37.83 -1.58 9.25
C LYS A 279 36.63 -0.65 9.12
N ILE A 280 36.71 0.28 8.18
CA ILE A 280 35.67 1.28 7.94
C ILE A 280 35.03 0.97 6.58
N GLU A 281 33.71 0.86 6.54
CA GLU A 281 32.94 0.78 5.30
C GLU A 281 31.91 1.90 5.28
N LEU A 282 31.97 2.74 4.25
CA LEU A 282 30.99 3.78 3.93
C LEU A 282 30.17 3.33 2.73
N GLN A 283 28.88 3.36 2.85
CA GLN A 283 27.95 3.29 1.74
C GLN A 283 27.16 4.60 1.67
N ALA A 284 27.17 5.25 0.51
CA ALA A 284 26.44 6.48 0.27
C ALA A 284 25.63 6.37 -1.02
N ASP A 285 24.37 6.74 -0.97
CA ASP A 285 23.44 6.68 -2.09
C ASP A 285 22.72 8.02 -2.25
N TYR A 286 22.64 8.50 -3.48
CA TYR A 286 21.76 9.59 -3.90
C TYR A 286 20.66 9.04 -4.77
N PHE A 287 19.40 9.36 -4.47
CA PHE A 287 18.26 8.87 -5.21
C PHE A 287 17.31 9.99 -5.62
N THR A 288 16.65 9.76 -6.73
CA THR A 288 15.54 10.57 -7.20
C THR A 288 14.39 9.68 -7.65
N GLU A 289 13.17 10.14 -7.41
CA GLU A 289 11.95 9.52 -7.89
C GLU A 289 11.07 10.59 -8.51
N TYR A 290 10.52 10.30 -9.68
CA TYR A 290 9.49 11.10 -10.32
C TYR A 290 8.28 10.21 -10.58
N ARG A 291 7.19 10.51 -9.91
CA ARG A 291 5.95 9.76 -9.96
C ARG A 291 4.94 10.49 -10.81
N SER A 292 4.35 9.80 -11.76
CA SER A 292 3.35 10.31 -12.69
C SER A 292 2.12 9.42 -12.75
N ASN A 293 1.06 9.92 -13.36
CA ASN A 293 -0.23 9.22 -13.44
C ASN A 293 -0.83 8.94 -12.06
N ILE A 294 -0.62 9.81 -11.07
CA ILE A 294 -1.24 9.67 -9.75
C ILE A 294 -2.75 9.92 -9.92
N LEU A 295 -3.57 8.99 -9.43
CA LEU A 295 -5.01 9.10 -9.47
C LEU A 295 -5.48 10.23 -8.54
N MET A 296 -6.21 11.19 -9.08
CA MET A 296 -6.76 12.34 -8.35
C MET A 296 -8.21 12.61 -8.74
N ASP A 297 -8.96 13.20 -7.83
CA ASP A 297 -10.26 13.76 -8.13
C ASP A 297 -10.09 15.04 -8.97
N ARG A 298 -10.94 15.22 -9.99
CA ARG A 298 -10.89 16.40 -10.87
C ARG A 298 -11.53 17.60 -10.19
N ALA A 299 -10.69 18.49 -9.66
CA ALA A 299 -11.13 19.67 -8.90
C ALA A 299 -11.85 20.73 -9.75
N GLN A 300 -11.59 20.77 -11.06
CA GLN A 300 -12.19 21.75 -11.98
C GLN A 300 -13.55 21.31 -12.54
N THR A 301 -14.14 20.24 -12.02
CA THR A 301 -15.48 19.81 -12.41
C THR A 301 -16.53 20.72 -11.78
N PRO A 302 -17.32 21.46 -12.56
CA PRO A 302 -18.33 22.38 -12.00
C PRO A 302 -19.42 21.62 -11.24
N SER A 303 -19.77 22.08 -10.05
CA SER A 303 -20.87 21.51 -9.25
C SER A 303 -22.23 21.58 -9.96
N THR A 304 -22.39 22.51 -10.89
CA THR A 304 -23.60 22.66 -11.73
C THR A 304 -23.84 21.51 -12.68
N LEU A 305 -22.86 20.62 -12.90
CA LEU A 305 -23.07 19.36 -13.64
C LEU A 305 -23.96 18.37 -12.90
N GLY A 306 -24.21 18.57 -11.60
CA GLY A 306 -25.07 17.70 -10.80
C GLY A 306 -24.51 16.29 -10.60
N LEU A 307 -23.20 16.12 -10.66
CA LEU A 307 -22.54 14.82 -10.42
C LEU A 307 -22.63 14.44 -8.95
N GLN A 308 -23.00 13.20 -8.67
CA GLN A 308 -23.09 12.67 -7.31
C GLN A 308 -21.73 12.18 -6.77
N ALA A 309 -20.82 11.76 -7.65
CA ALA A 309 -19.48 11.33 -7.30
C ALA A 309 -18.43 12.15 -8.06
N PRO A 310 -17.23 12.33 -7.51
CA PRO A 310 -16.14 13.00 -8.22
C PRO A 310 -15.69 12.21 -9.44
N ILE A 311 -15.29 12.90 -10.50
CA ILE A 311 -14.61 12.31 -11.64
C ILE A 311 -13.14 12.14 -11.23
N ARG A 312 -12.57 10.95 -11.47
CA ARG A 312 -11.16 10.65 -11.21
C ARG A 312 -10.39 10.47 -12.49
N ALA A 313 -9.12 10.90 -12.49
CA ALA A 313 -8.19 10.71 -13.60
C ALA A 313 -6.74 10.63 -13.10
N ASN A 314 -5.86 10.00 -13.90
CA ASN A 314 -4.43 9.90 -13.63
C ASN A 314 -3.71 11.18 -14.09
N VAL A 315 -3.82 12.26 -13.33
CA VAL A 315 -3.32 13.60 -13.69
C VAL A 315 -2.25 14.14 -12.75
N GLY A 316 -2.10 13.55 -11.57
CA GLY A 316 -1.16 14.02 -10.59
C GLY A 316 0.28 13.60 -10.85
N GLU A 317 1.22 14.45 -10.43
CA GLU A 317 2.65 14.17 -10.50
C GLU A 317 3.34 14.62 -9.22
N ALA A 318 4.34 13.87 -8.79
CA ALA A 318 5.13 14.19 -7.60
C ALA A 318 6.60 13.82 -7.83
N SER A 319 7.48 14.53 -7.17
CA SER A 319 8.90 14.21 -7.16
C SER A 319 9.41 14.01 -5.74
N SER A 320 10.41 13.15 -5.60
CA SER A 320 11.17 12.95 -4.37
C SER A 320 12.65 12.84 -4.70
N LYS A 321 13.49 13.34 -3.81
CA LYS A 321 14.95 13.19 -3.88
C LYS A 321 15.53 13.14 -2.49
N GLY A 322 16.64 12.44 -2.37
CA GLY A 322 17.30 12.34 -1.09
C GLY A 322 18.69 11.73 -1.20
N PHE A 323 19.34 11.66 -0.08
CA PHE A 323 20.58 10.93 0.07
C PHE A 323 20.61 10.20 1.40
N GLU A 324 21.30 9.09 1.41
CA GLU A 324 21.49 8.27 2.59
C GLU A 324 22.93 7.78 2.65
N PHE A 325 23.43 7.60 3.87
CA PHE A 325 24.71 6.95 4.07
C PHE A 325 24.69 6.09 5.32
N THR A 326 25.49 5.03 5.24
CA THR A 326 25.78 4.12 6.34
C THR A 326 27.28 4.06 6.51
N ILE A 327 27.74 4.18 7.75
CA ILE A 327 29.14 3.99 8.12
C ILE A 327 29.21 2.82 9.09
N ASP A 328 29.96 1.81 8.74
CA ASP A 328 30.31 0.67 9.59
C ASP A 328 31.77 0.79 10.01
N TYR A 329 32.03 0.62 11.29
CA TYR A 329 33.38 0.48 11.84
C TYR A 329 33.48 -0.84 12.57
N LYS A 330 34.53 -1.62 12.28
CA LYS A 330 34.85 -2.89 12.95
C LYS A 330 36.30 -2.95 13.23
N GLU A 331 36.69 -3.28 14.45
CA GLU A 331 38.05 -3.51 14.88
C GLU A 331 38.13 -4.66 15.86
N ASP A 332 39.00 -5.62 15.55
CA ASP A 332 39.32 -6.73 16.43
C ASP A 332 40.66 -6.43 17.09
N PHE A 333 40.67 -6.33 18.41
CA PHE A 333 41.89 -6.09 19.20
C PHE A 333 42.44 -7.44 19.70
N LYS A 334 43.73 -7.46 19.96
CA LYS A 334 44.31 -8.62 20.66
C LYS A 334 43.64 -8.76 22.02
N ASN A 335 43.41 -9.99 22.49
CA ASN A 335 42.76 -10.37 23.77
C ASN A 335 41.21 -10.41 23.75
N ASP A 336 40.61 -10.95 22.69
CA ASP A 336 39.17 -11.17 22.56
C ASP A 336 38.29 -9.91 22.70
N PHE A 337 38.89 -8.74 22.59
CA PHE A 337 38.17 -7.47 22.60
C PHE A 337 37.93 -6.98 21.17
N PHE A 338 36.66 -6.71 20.84
CA PHE A 338 36.29 -6.14 19.54
C PHE A 338 35.38 -4.92 19.73
N ILE A 339 35.43 -4.01 18.78
CA ILE A 339 34.50 -2.88 18.65
C ILE A 339 33.78 -3.00 17.33
N SER A 340 32.45 -2.86 17.37
CA SER A 340 31.63 -2.71 16.19
C SER A 340 30.68 -1.53 16.39
N ALA A 341 30.70 -0.58 15.46
CA ALA A 341 29.83 0.58 15.49
C ALA A 341 29.19 0.78 14.11
N ARG A 342 27.89 1.17 14.08
CA ARG A 342 27.18 1.52 12.87
C ARG A 342 26.43 2.83 13.06
N ALA A 343 26.55 3.73 12.09
CA ALA A 343 25.77 4.95 12.01
C ALA A 343 25.05 5.02 10.67
N ASN A 344 23.77 5.42 10.69
CA ASN A 344 22.95 5.61 9.49
C ASN A 344 22.40 7.02 9.49
N PHE A 345 22.36 7.62 8.32
CA PHE A 345 21.68 8.90 8.09
C PHE A 345 20.89 8.84 6.80
N SER A 346 19.66 9.33 6.82
CA SER A 346 18.82 9.46 5.65
C SER A 346 18.13 10.82 5.64
N TYR A 347 18.14 11.47 4.49
CA TYR A 347 17.42 12.71 4.25
C TYR A 347 16.68 12.62 2.93
N ALA A 348 15.36 12.87 2.95
CA ALA A 348 14.53 12.88 1.76
C ALA A 348 13.57 14.07 1.81
N THR A 349 13.28 14.61 0.64
CA THR A 349 12.25 15.64 0.46
C THR A 349 11.39 15.27 -0.73
N SER A 350 10.11 15.61 -0.66
CA SER A 350 9.14 15.34 -1.71
C SER A 350 8.28 16.57 -1.96
N LYS A 351 7.72 16.69 -3.16
CA LYS A 351 6.79 17.76 -3.50
C LYS A 351 5.81 17.33 -4.59
N TYR A 352 4.65 17.97 -4.62
CA TYR A 352 3.76 17.90 -5.76
C TYR A 352 4.32 18.72 -6.93
N GLU A 353 4.44 18.10 -8.09
CA GLU A 353 4.77 18.78 -9.36
C GLU A 353 3.50 19.19 -10.09
N VAL A 354 2.50 18.31 -10.10
CA VAL A 354 1.16 18.57 -10.62
C VAL A 354 0.13 18.07 -9.62
N TYR A 355 -0.78 18.93 -9.26
CA TYR A 355 -1.94 18.62 -8.42
C TYR A 355 -3.18 19.20 -9.09
N ASP A 356 -4.25 18.42 -9.26
CA ASP A 356 -5.49 18.94 -9.86
C ASP A 356 -6.24 19.77 -8.81
N GLU A 357 -6.05 21.08 -8.87
CA GLU A 357 -6.63 22.06 -7.97
C GLU A 357 -7.15 23.29 -8.74
N LEU A 358 -7.94 24.09 -8.10
CA LEU A 358 -8.33 25.40 -8.63
C LEU A 358 -7.10 26.31 -8.73
N ASP A 359 -7.11 27.24 -9.66
CA ASP A 359 -6.02 28.23 -9.79
C ASP A 359 -6.03 29.21 -8.61
N PHE A 360 -5.54 28.74 -7.48
CA PHE A 360 -5.44 29.54 -6.26
C PHE A 360 -4.48 30.72 -6.40
N VAL A 361 -3.45 30.60 -7.26
CA VAL A 361 -2.47 31.66 -7.47
C VAL A 361 -3.13 32.86 -8.15
N SER A 362 -3.83 32.64 -9.27
CA SER A 362 -4.57 33.71 -9.97
C SER A 362 -5.75 34.27 -9.16
N ALA A 363 -6.30 33.46 -8.25
CA ALA A 363 -7.34 33.89 -7.32
C ALA A 363 -6.79 34.71 -6.13
N GLY A 364 -5.48 34.99 -6.05
CA GLY A 364 -4.86 35.73 -4.96
C GLY A 364 -4.74 34.94 -3.65
N LEU A 365 -4.82 33.61 -3.70
CA LEU A 365 -4.79 32.68 -2.55
C LEU A 365 -3.65 31.67 -2.67
N PRO A 366 -2.38 32.07 -2.96
CA PRO A 366 -1.30 31.15 -3.28
C PRO A 366 -0.98 30.18 -2.14
N TRP A 367 -1.27 30.55 -0.89
CA TRP A 367 -1.05 29.68 0.29
C TRP A 367 -1.97 28.45 0.34
N ARG A 368 -3.01 28.37 -0.52
CA ARG A 368 -3.90 27.21 -0.64
C ARG A 368 -3.40 26.19 -1.66
N SER A 369 -2.49 26.59 -2.54
CA SER A 369 -1.92 25.68 -3.55
C SER A 369 -1.06 24.62 -2.88
N ARG A 370 -1.18 23.39 -3.37
CA ARG A 370 -0.34 22.25 -2.99
C ARG A 370 0.86 22.06 -3.91
N ILE A 371 0.82 22.65 -5.11
CA ILE A 371 1.90 22.54 -6.10
C ILE A 371 3.18 23.13 -5.54
N GLY A 372 4.28 22.38 -5.62
CA GLY A 372 5.59 22.73 -5.09
C GLY A 372 5.77 22.51 -3.59
N LEU A 373 4.70 22.19 -2.84
CA LEU A 373 4.78 21.89 -1.42
C LEU A 373 5.04 20.40 -1.17
N ASN A 374 5.55 20.09 0.03
CA ASN A 374 5.77 18.72 0.47
C ASN A 374 4.46 17.92 0.47
N LEU A 375 4.54 16.63 0.10
CA LEU A 375 3.36 15.73 0.07
C LEU A 375 2.64 15.65 1.42
N SER A 376 3.37 15.78 2.52
CA SER A 376 2.85 15.74 3.88
C SER A 376 2.70 17.13 4.50
N GLN A 377 2.66 18.21 3.69
CA GLN A 377 2.52 19.57 4.20
C GLN A 377 1.21 19.73 4.98
N PRO A 378 1.27 20.03 6.29
CA PRO A 378 0.08 20.35 7.04
C PRO A 378 -0.42 21.74 6.67
N PHE A 379 -1.75 21.90 6.62
CA PHE A 379 -2.41 23.16 6.45
C PHE A 379 -3.21 23.48 7.71
N GLY A 380 -3.17 24.74 8.15
CA GLY A 380 -3.87 25.18 9.34
C GLY A 380 -3.97 26.68 9.40
N TYR A 381 -4.65 27.16 10.40
CA TYR A 381 -4.72 28.58 10.69
C TYR A 381 -3.51 29.00 11.54
N ILE A 382 -3.04 30.23 11.31
CA ILE A 382 -2.01 30.82 12.16
C ILE A 382 -2.75 31.54 13.29
N ALA A 383 -2.51 31.12 14.54
CA ALA A 383 -3.04 31.80 15.70
C ALA A 383 -2.38 33.17 15.83
N GLU A 384 -3.16 34.23 15.83
CA GLU A 384 -2.62 35.60 16.01
C GLU A 384 -2.25 35.84 17.47
N ARG A 385 -3.17 35.56 18.40
CA ARG A 385 -3.00 35.77 19.85
C ARG A 385 -4.14 35.12 20.63
N LEU A 386 -3.99 35.04 21.93
CA LEU A 386 -5.08 34.78 22.86
C LEU A 386 -5.91 36.07 23.07
N PHE A 387 -7.21 35.89 23.32
CA PHE A 387 -8.06 37.02 23.75
C PHE A 387 -7.57 37.51 25.13
N ILE A 388 -7.63 38.82 25.33
CA ILE A 388 -7.18 39.49 26.55
C ILE A 388 -8.29 39.51 27.58
N ASP A 389 -9.51 39.80 27.14
CA ASP A 389 -10.70 39.90 27.99
C ASP A 389 -12.01 39.70 27.19
N GLU A 390 -13.16 39.76 27.85
CA GLU A 390 -14.46 39.58 27.23
C GLU A 390 -14.81 40.71 26.21
N ALA A 391 -14.30 41.90 26.41
CA ALA A 391 -14.50 43.01 25.48
C ALA A 391 -13.73 42.74 24.17
N ASP A 392 -12.55 42.16 24.24
CA ASP A 392 -11.76 41.73 23.08
C ASP A 392 -12.47 40.60 22.31
N ILE A 393 -13.07 39.64 23.00
CA ILE A 393 -13.91 38.60 22.38
C ILE A 393 -15.09 39.22 21.63
N ALA A 394 -15.81 40.16 22.28
CA ALA A 394 -17.00 40.79 21.70
C ALA A 394 -16.67 41.66 20.45
N ASN A 395 -15.48 42.25 20.39
CA ASN A 395 -15.03 43.10 19.30
C ASN A 395 -14.26 42.32 18.19
N SER A 396 -14.02 41.03 18.38
CA SER A 396 -13.34 40.15 17.40
C SER A 396 -14.36 39.45 16.50
N PRO A 397 -13.96 39.01 15.28
CA PRO A 397 -14.81 38.18 14.44
C PRO A 397 -15.27 36.92 15.17
N PHE A 398 -16.52 36.51 14.95
CA PHE A 398 -17.10 35.33 15.58
C PHE A 398 -16.28 34.06 15.21
N GLN A 399 -15.84 33.34 16.20
CA GLN A 399 -15.07 32.09 16.04
C GLN A 399 -16.05 30.93 15.90
N THR A 400 -16.06 30.27 14.75
CA THR A 400 -16.92 29.10 14.48
C THR A 400 -16.28 27.77 14.84
N PHE A 401 -15.08 27.79 15.39
CA PHE A 401 -14.34 26.60 15.75
C PHE A 401 -14.66 26.19 17.19
N GLY A 402 -15.35 25.13 17.34
CA GLY A 402 -15.58 24.51 18.62
C GLY A 402 -17.05 24.35 18.93
N ILE A 403 -17.31 23.24 19.56
CA ILE A 403 -18.57 22.94 20.22
C ILE A 403 -18.60 23.89 21.42
N HIS A 404 -19.55 24.77 21.42
CA HIS A 404 -19.82 25.58 22.60
C HIS A 404 -20.20 24.65 23.75
N ALA A 405 -19.43 24.68 24.81
CA ALA A 405 -19.82 24.08 26.07
C ALA A 405 -20.95 24.90 26.70
#